data_f5d0cd58fbbe7493aed95e037d915b9a
#
_entry.id   f5d0cd58fbbe7493aed95e037d915b9a
#
_cell.length_a   1.000
_cell.length_b   1.000
_cell.length_c   1.000
_cell.angle_alpha   90.00
_cell.angle_beta   90.00
_cell.angle_gamma   90.00
#
_symmetry.space_group_name_H-M   'P 1'
#
loop_
_entity.id
_entity.type
_entity.pdbx_description
1 polymer ?
#
loop_
_entity_poly.entity_id
_entity_poly.type
_entity_poly.pdbx_seq_one_letter_code
_entity_poly.pdbx_strand_id
1 'polypeptide(L)'
;MEFIGVIVLAILIYLYVMMKKPGENIKQISTNELKSLFGNTDKQFIDVRTQGEFKQNHIRHFKNMPLQSLQQHAHKLSKNKEIIVICQSGMRSASACKVLKKQGFTTVTNVKGGMNSWSD
;
A
#
# COMPACT_ATOMS: atom_id res chain seq x y z
N MET A 1 37.58 26.14 -14.42
CA MET A 1 36.24 26.14 -13.79
C MET A 1 35.47 24.86 -14.07
N GLU A 2 36.23 23.80 -14.34
CA GLU A 2 35.76 22.48 -14.66
C GLU A 2 35.04 21.82 -13.47
N PHE A 3 35.36 22.24 -12.24
CA PHE A 3 34.80 21.67 -11.02
C PHE A 3 33.34 22.07 -10.76
N ILE A 4 32.92 23.25 -11.24
CA ILE A 4 31.58 23.77 -11.01
C ILE A 4 30.55 22.89 -11.75
N GLY A 5 30.85 22.49 -12.98
CA GLY A 5 30.00 21.60 -13.75
C GLY A 5 29.81 20.22 -13.09
N VAL A 6 30.92 19.68 -12.56
CA VAL A 6 30.88 18.37 -11.86
C VAL A 6 30.07 18.47 -10.58
N ILE A 7 30.22 19.53 -9.81
CA ILE A 7 29.48 19.75 -8.56
C ILE A 7 27.98 19.88 -8.85
N VAL A 8 27.61 20.67 -9.85
CA VAL A 8 26.21 20.86 -10.25
C VAL A 8 25.60 19.54 -10.68
N LEU A 9 26.32 18.77 -11.50
CA LEU A 9 25.83 17.45 -11.92
C LEU A 9 25.67 16.52 -10.75
N ALA A 10 26.59 16.50 -9.80
CA ALA A 10 26.48 15.66 -8.60
C ALA A 10 25.28 16.04 -7.75
N ILE A 11 25.00 17.34 -7.61
CA ILE A 11 23.83 17.83 -6.88
C ILE A 11 22.53 17.40 -7.59
N LEU A 12 22.49 17.51 -8.91
CA LEU A 12 21.32 17.12 -9.69
C LEU A 12 21.05 15.62 -9.58
N ILE A 13 22.11 14.80 -9.63
CA ILE A 13 21.99 13.36 -9.45
C ILE A 13 21.50 13.04 -8.04
N TYR A 14 22.07 13.71 -7.03
CA TYR A 14 21.65 13.54 -5.64
C TYR A 14 20.17 13.89 -5.45
N LEU A 15 19.73 15.03 -5.99
CA LEU A 15 18.34 15.46 -5.93
C LEU A 15 17.42 14.47 -6.67
N TYR A 16 17.85 13.98 -7.83
CA TYR A 16 17.10 12.98 -8.59
C TYR A 16 16.93 11.69 -7.80
N VAL A 17 18.00 11.19 -7.18
CA VAL A 17 17.97 9.99 -6.35
C VAL A 17 17.08 10.19 -5.12
N MET A 18 17.13 11.40 -4.53
CA MET A 18 16.28 11.74 -3.38
C MET A 18 14.81 11.87 -3.78
N MET A 19 14.52 12.34 -4.98
CA MET A 19 13.16 12.44 -5.51
C MET A 19 12.60 11.07 -5.89
N LYS A 20 13.45 10.16 -6.32
CA LYS A 20 13.09 8.75 -6.49
C LYS A 20 13.09 8.10 -5.11
N LYS A 21 12.00 8.22 -4.40
CA LYS A 21 11.91 7.68 -3.05
C LYS A 21 12.09 6.17 -3.08
N PRO A 22 13.15 5.64 -2.46
CA PRO A 22 13.28 4.19 -2.30
C PRO A 22 12.12 3.71 -1.43
N GLY A 23 11.42 2.71 -1.87
CA GLY A 23 10.31 2.12 -1.12
C GLY A 23 8.93 2.46 -1.65
N GLU A 24 8.81 3.25 -2.72
CA GLU A 24 7.52 3.47 -3.39
C GLU A 24 7.16 2.35 -4.38
N ASN A 25 7.85 1.22 -4.31
CA ASN A 25 7.51 0.03 -5.10
C ASN A 25 6.31 -0.66 -4.48
N ILE A 26 5.16 0.01 -4.56
CA ILE A 26 3.88 -0.55 -4.14
C ILE A 26 3.28 -1.26 -5.35
N LYS A 27 3.10 -2.56 -5.21
CA LYS A 27 2.49 -3.36 -6.25
C LYS A 27 1.02 -2.98 -6.38
N GLN A 28 0.53 -2.90 -7.62
CA GLN A 28 -0.87 -2.65 -7.92
C GLN A 28 -1.47 -3.90 -8.53
N ILE A 29 -2.62 -4.33 -8.04
CA ILE A 29 -3.36 -5.44 -8.62
C ILE A 29 -4.79 -5.00 -8.94
N SER A 30 -5.41 -5.68 -9.91
CA SER A 30 -6.82 -5.49 -10.22
C SER A 30 -7.70 -6.30 -9.27
N THR A 31 -9.00 -6.01 -9.25
CA THR A 31 -9.95 -6.80 -8.48
C THR A 31 -10.05 -8.24 -9.00
N ASN A 32 -9.83 -8.46 -10.29
CA ASN A 32 -9.80 -9.82 -10.84
C ASN A 32 -8.59 -10.61 -10.32
N GLU A 33 -7.43 -9.97 -10.27
CA GLU A 33 -6.24 -10.57 -9.68
C GLU A 33 -6.44 -10.86 -8.20
N LEU A 34 -7.11 -9.95 -7.49
CA LEU A 34 -7.44 -10.13 -6.08
C LEU A 34 -8.20 -11.43 -5.83
N LYS A 35 -9.19 -11.72 -6.68
CA LYS A 35 -10.00 -12.94 -6.53
C LYS A 35 -9.15 -14.21 -6.56
N SER A 36 -8.09 -14.23 -7.34
CA SER A 36 -7.21 -15.38 -7.45
C SER A 36 -6.32 -15.59 -6.21
N LEU A 37 -6.24 -14.58 -5.33
CA LEU A 37 -5.37 -14.64 -4.16
C LEU A 37 -6.07 -15.15 -2.90
N PHE A 38 -7.40 -15.24 -2.91
CA PHE A 38 -8.14 -15.75 -1.76
C PHE A 38 -7.81 -17.23 -1.53
N GLY A 39 -7.66 -17.58 -0.27
CA GLY A 39 -7.25 -18.93 0.11
C GLY A 39 -5.74 -19.05 0.36
N ASN A 40 -4.94 -18.09 -0.04
CA ASN A 40 -3.51 -18.09 0.27
C ASN A 40 -3.29 -17.67 1.71
N THR A 41 -2.72 -18.58 2.51
CA THR A 41 -2.46 -18.33 3.93
C THR A 41 -1.22 -17.46 4.17
N ASP A 42 -0.44 -17.19 3.13
CA ASP A 42 0.75 -16.35 3.20
C ASP A 42 0.44 -14.87 2.94
N LYS A 43 -0.82 -14.51 2.85
CA LYS A 43 -1.26 -13.13 2.58
C LYS A 43 -2.19 -12.64 3.67
N GLN A 44 -2.15 -11.34 3.89
CA GLN A 44 -3.01 -10.63 4.84
C GLN A 44 -3.84 -9.62 4.07
N PHE A 45 -5.15 -9.62 4.28
CA PHE A 45 -6.08 -8.74 3.56
C PHE A 45 -6.63 -7.71 4.52
N ILE A 46 -6.38 -6.42 4.28
CA ILE A 46 -6.90 -5.35 5.13
C ILE A 46 -7.69 -4.32 4.32
N ASP A 47 -8.82 -3.92 4.90
CA ASP A 47 -9.70 -2.89 4.39
C ASP A 47 -9.51 -1.65 5.25
N VAL A 48 -8.96 -0.57 4.65
CA VAL A 48 -8.59 0.65 5.37
C VAL A 48 -9.67 1.71 5.32
N ARG A 49 -10.89 1.34 4.90
CA ARG A 49 -12.05 2.22 4.97
C ARG A 49 -12.49 2.41 6.42
N THR A 50 -13.40 3.35 6.63
CA THR A 50 -13.98 3.54 7.96
C THR A 50 -14.75 2.30 8.39
N GLN A 51 -14.95 2.18 9.70
CA GLN A 51 -15.72 1.09 10.28
C GLN A 51 -17.16 1.06 9.74
N GLY A 52 -17.76 2.25 9.55
CA GLY A 52 -19.11 2.35 9.01
C GLY A 52 -19.22 1.85 7.57
N GLU A 53 -18.26 2.23 6.73
CA GLU A 53 -18.20 1.73 5.34
C GLU A 53 -18.04 0.21 5.32
N PHE A 54 -17.16 -0.33 6.14
CA PHE A 54 -16.91 -1.76 6.23
C PHE A 54 -18.16 -2.52 6.69
N LYS A 55 -18.89 -2.01 7.66
CA LYS A 55 -20.11 -2.64 8.15
C LYS A 55 -21.21 -2.70 7.12
N GLN A 56 -21.30 -1.68 6.27
CA GLN A 56 -22.32 -1.64 5.22
C GLN A 56 -22.08 -2.70 4.16
N ASN A 57 -20.82 -2.91 3.80
CA ASN A 57 -20.46 -3.79 2.70
C ASN A 57 -18.96 -4.01 2.72
N HIS A 58 -18.52 -5.24 2.71
CA HIS A 58 -17.10 -5.57 2.64
C HIS A 58 -16.85 -6.92 2.01
N ILE A 59 -15.63 -7.16 1.58
CA ILE A 59 -15.22 -8.44 1.03
C ILE A 59 -14.87 -9.38 2.19
N ARG A 60 -15.39 -10.57 2.13
CA ARG A 60 -15.36 -11.57 3.21
C ARG A 60 -13.99 -11.81 3.83
N HIS A 61 -12.94 -11.79 3.05
CA HIS A 61 -11.60 -12.16 3.52
C HIS A 61 -10.83 -11.01 4.15
N PHE A 62 -11.39 -9.78 4.13
CA PHE A 62 -10.72 -8.59 4.60
C PHE A 62 -11.02 -8.29 6.06
N LYS A 63 -9.98 -7.86 6.77
CA LYS A 63 -10.10 -7.35 8.14
C LYS A 63 -10.08 -5.83 8.08
N ASN A 64 -10.97 -5.18 8.82
CA ASN A 64 -11.03 -3.72 8.83
C ASN A 64 -9.94 -3.14 9.73
N MET A 65 -9.08 -2.32 9.14
CA MET A 65 -8.07 -1.52 9.84
C MET A 65 -8.11 -0.12 9.25
N PRO A 66 -8.97 0.77 9.76
CA PRO A 66 -9.12 2.11 9.20
C PRO A 66 -7.79 2.86 9.10
N LEU A 67 -7.61 3.61 8.01
CA LEU A 67 -6.37 4.34 7.75
C LEU A 67 -5.97 5.24 8.92
N GLN A 68 -6.94 5.90 9.57
CA GLN A 68 -6.69 6.83 10.66
C GLN A 68 -5.98 6.20 11.85
N SER A 69 -6.22 4.91 12.09
CA SER A 69 -5.65 4.19 13.22
C SER A 69 -4.65 3.11 12.80
N LEU A 70 -4.33 3.04 11.50
CA LEU A 70 -3.50 1.99 10.96
C LEU A 70 -2.13 1.92 11.63
N GLN A 71 -1.48 3.06 11.86
CA GLN A 71 -0.16 3.09 12.52
C GLN A 71 -0.18 2.41 13.88
N GLN A 72 -1.24 2.62 14.64
CA GLN A 72 -1.38 2.08 15.99
C GLN A 72 -1.66 0.58 15.98
N HIS A 73 -2.31 0.08 14.93
CA HIS A 73 -2.74 -1.31 14.87
C HIS A 73 -1.87 -2.19 13.97
N ALA A 74 -0.94 -1.61 13.22
CA ALA A 74 -0.12 -2.34 12.25
C ALA A 74 0.74 -3.42 12.91
N HIS A 75 1.06 -3.29 14.21
CA HIS A 75 1.82 -4.29 14.94
C HIS A 75 1.12 -5.65 15.00
N LYS A 76 -0.19 -5.69 14.75
CA LYS A 76 -0.96 -6.93 14.70
C LYS A 76 -0.74 -7.71 13.42
N LEU A 77 -0.10 -7.09 12.42
CA LEU A 77 0.17 -7.71 11.12
C LEU A 77 1.55 -8.34 11.12
N SER A 78 1.69 -9.44 10.38
CA SER A 78 2.98 -10.11 10.21
C SER A 78 3.80 -9.39 9.15
N LYS A 79 5.05 -9.06 9.46
CA LYS A 79 5.96 -8.44 8.50
C LYS A 79 6.49 -9.44 7.45
N ASN A 80 6.31 -10.72 7.71
CA ASN A 80 6.78 -11.78 6.82
C ASN A 80 5.77 -12.17 5.74
N LYS A 81 4.55 -11.62 5.82
CA LYS A 81 3.48 -11.93 4.87
C LYS A 81 3.13 -10.70 4.05
N GLU A 82 2.83 -10.91 2.77
CA GLU A 82 2.34 -9.85 1.90
C GLU A 82 1.04 -9.28 2.46
N ILE A 83 0.92 -7.97 2.45
CA ILE A 83 -0.32 -7.28 2.86
C ILE A 83 -1.01 -6.74 1.62
N ILE A 84 -2.28 -7.11 1.46
CA ILE A 84 -3.12 -6.63 0.37
C ILE A 84 -4.13 -5.66 0.96
N VAL A 85 -4.13 -4.44 0.45
CA VAL A 85 -4.86 -3.31 1.01
C VAL A 85 -5.92 -2.83 0.06
N ILE A 86 -7.14 -2.70 0.54
CA ILE A 86 -8.26 -2.17 -0.25
C ILE A 86 -8.90 -0.97 0.46
N CYS A 87 -9.43 -0.05 -0.34
CA CYS A 87 -10.32 1.01 0.12
C CYS A 87 -11.45 1.18 -0.88
N GLN A 88 -12.14 2.32 -0.88
CA GLN A 88 -13.27 2.52 -1.79
C GLN A 88 -12.82 2.75 -3.24
N SER A 89 -11.82 3.61 -3.46
CA SER A 89 -11.38 4.03 -4.80
C SER A 89 -9.93 3.68 -5.13
N GLY A 90 -9.13 3.26 -4.14
CA GLY A 90 -7.71 3.00 -4.30
C GLY A 90 -6.80 4.08 -3.74
N MET A 91 -7.32 5.24 -3.33
CA MET A 91 -6.50 6.35 -2.85
C MET A 91 -6.08 6.21 -1.40
N ARG A 92 -7.03 5.91 -0.51
CA ARG A 92 -6.70 5.69 0.91
C ARG A 92 -5.81 4.47 1.09
N SER A 93 -6.06 3.43 0.29
CA SER A 93 -5.22 2.22 0.34
C SER A 93 -3.81 2.49 -0.17
N ALA A 94 -3.63 3.35 -1.17
CA ALA A 94 -2.30 3.77 -1.60
C ALA A 94 -1.55 4.48 -0.48
N SER A 95 -2.23 5.37 0.26
CA SER A 95 -1.66 6.03 1.44
C SER A 95 -1.32 5.03 2.53
N ALA A 96 -2.21 4.05 2.76
CA ALA A 96 -1.99 3.00 3.74
C ALA A 96 -0.74 2.19 3.40
N CYS A 97 -0.53 1.87 2.13
CA CYS A 97 0.66 1.14 1.69
C CYS A 97 1.94 1.91 2.02
N LYS A 98 1.93 3.23 1.85
CA LYS A 98 3.07 4.07 2.21
C LYS A 98 3.35 4.05 3.71
N VAL A 99 2.30 4.11 4.52
CA VAL A 99 2.42 4.01 5.98
C VAL A 99 3.05 2.67 6.37
N LEU A 100 2.56 1.59 5.79
CA LEU A 100 3.07 0.24 6.09
C LEU A 100 4.53 0.08 5.66
N LYS A 101 4.90 0.59 4.49
CA LYS A 101 6.29 0.56 4.03
C LYS A 101 7.22 1.27 5.01
N LYS A 102 6.82 2.42 5.52
CA LYS A 102 7.60 3.17 6.51
C LYS A 102 7.77 2.42 7.81
N GLN A 103 6.84 1.54 8.14
CA GLN A 103 6.90 0.75 9.37
C GLN A 103 7.66 -0.58 9.18
N GLY A 104 8.23 -0.80 8.01
CA GLY A 104 9.08 -1.96 7.76
C GLY A 104 8.41 -3.14 7.08
N PHE A 105 7.18 -2.99 6.62
CA PHE A 105 6.53 -4.02 5.80
C PHE A 105 7.11 -3.96 4.39
N THR A 106 7.68 -5.07 3.93
CA THR A 106 8.41 -5.10 2.67
C THR A 106 7.52 -5.34 1.46
N THR A 107 6.46 -6.12 1.63
CA THR A 107 5.59 -6.51 0.53
C THR A 107 4.18 -6.02 0.80
N VAL A 108 3.81 -4.89 0.20
CA VAL A 108 2.47 -4.32 0.29
C VAL A 108 1.91 -4.12 -1.11
N THR A 109 0.63 -4.43 -1.27
CA THR A 109 -0.06 -4.43 -2.54
C THR A 109 -1.35 -3.65 -2.41
N ASN A 110 -1.57 -2.72 -3.34
CA ASN A 110 -2.80 -1.91 -3.40
C ASN A 110 -3.77 -2.54 -4.42
N VAL A 111 -5.03 -2.65 -4.04
CA VAL A 111 -6.08 -3.07 -4.97
C VAL A 111 -6.57 -1.86 -5.75
N LYS A 112 -6.18 -1.79 -7.00
CA LYS A 112 -6.49 -0.70 -7.90
C LYS A 112 -8.00 -0.59 -8.10
N GLY A 113 -8.52 0.63 -7.94
CA GLY A 113 -9.95 0.89 -8.06
C GLY A 113 -10.79 0.50 -6.84
N GLY A 114 -10.25 -0.30 -5.94
CA GLY A 114 -10.88 -0.64 -4.67
C GLY A 114 -12.27 -1.27 -4.81
N MET A 115 -13.11 -0.98 -3.82
CA MET A 115 -14.48 -1.49 -3.80
C MET A 115 -15.30 -1.02 -4.99
N ASN A 116 -14.98 0.14 -5.55
CA ASN A 116 -15.68 0.65 -6.74
C ASN A 116 -15.56 -0.28 -7.94
N SER A 117 -14.45 -1.00 -8.03
CA SER A 117 -14.18 -1.95 -9.13
C SER A 117 -14.51 -3.39 -8.76
N TRP A 118 -14.92 -3.62 -7.53
CA TRP A 118 -15.24 -4.98 -7.06
C TRP A 118 -16.64 -5.40 -7.51
N SER A 119 -16.75 -6.61 -7.99
CA SER A 119 -18.04 -7.27 -8.24
C SER A 119 -17.94 -8.72 -7.78
N ASP A 120 -18.99 -9.20 -7.15
CA ASP A 120 -19.06 -10.58 -6.65
C ASP A 120 -19.14 -11.61 -7.79
#